data_c7b510148c5f74b9ae0a1793685b2692
#
_entry.id   c7b510148c5f74b9ae0a1793685b2692
#
_cell.length_a   1.000
_cell.length_b   1.000
_cell.length_c   1.000
_cell.angle_alpha   90.00
_cell.angle_beta   90.00
_cell.angle_gamma   90.00
#
_symmetry.space_group_name_H-M   'P 1'
#
loop_
_entity.id
_entity.type
_entity.pdbx_description
1 polymer ?
#
loop_
_entity_poly.entity_id
_entity_poly.type
_entity_poly.pdbx_seq_one_letter_code
_entity_poly.pdbx_strand_id
1 'polypeptide(L)'
;MEVSAHIDTFARDNLPPGEQWPEFLLDGPDVAYPKRFNCAVELVDAMVERGHGERIALRWPQDGKQATMTYRELAALTNRIARVLAEDMKLVPGNRLLLRGPNNPMMAAAWLAAIKAGLGTVPTMPLLL
;
A
#
# COMPACT_ATOMS: atom_id res chain seq x y z
N MET A 1 21.01 -13.64 -2.64
CA MET A 1 19.69 -13.06 -2.29
C MET A 1 19.80 -11.55 -2.38
N GLU A 2 18.98 -10.91 -3.19
CA GLU A 2 19.07 -9.44 -3.36
C GLU A 2 18.71 -8.72 -2.05
N VAL A 3 19.41 -7.62 -1.77
CA VAL A 3 19.21 -6.84 -0.53
C VAL A 3 17.84 -6.17 -0.57
N SER A 4 16.94 -6.55 0.34
CA SER A 4 15.64 -5.91 0.53
C SER A 4 15.82 -4.50 1.12
N ALA A 5 14.89 -3.58 0.81
CA ALA A 5 14.80 -2.29 1.48
C ALA A 5 14.17 -2.39 2.90
N HIS A 6 13.68 -3.57 3.29
CA HIS A 6 13.09 -3.79 4.61
C HIS A 6 14.16 -3.85 5.68
N ILE A 7 13.96 -3.07 6.75
CA ILE A 7 14.77 -3.09 7.97
C ILE A 7 14.35 -4.26 8.85
N ASP A 8 13.03 -4.45 9.02
CA ASP A 8 12.46 -5.64 9.66
C ASP A 8 12.35 -6.76 8.61
N THR A 9 13.14 -7.77 8.76
CA THR A 9 13.25 -8.90 7.81
C THR A 9 12.39 -10.10 8.20
N PHE A 10 11.62 -10.01 9.29
CA PHE A 10 10.86 -11.14 9.83
C PHE A 10 10.03 -11.88 8.78
N ALA A 11 9.26 -11.13 7.95
CA ALA A 11 8.40 -11.76 6.95
C ALA A 11 9.23 -12.55 5.92
N ARG A 12 10.36 -12.01 5.47
CA ARG A 12 11.25 -12.65 4.52
C ARG A 12 11.93 -13.88 5.12
N ASP A 13 12.38 -13.78 6.37
CA ASP A 13 13.15 -14.84 7.03
C ASP A 13 12.25 -16.03 7.42
N ASN A 14 10.93 -15.85 7.40
CA ASN A 14 9.91 -16.86 7.67
C ASN A 14 9.12 -17.29 6.42
N LEU A 15 9.62 -16.99 5.23
CA LEU A 15 9.03 -17.50 3.99
C LEU A 15 9.28 -19.02 3.87
N PRO A 16 8.40 -19.74 3.14
CA PRO A 16 8.65 -21.14 2.81
C PRO A 16 9.98 -21.33 2.08
N PRO A 17 10.59 -22.53 2.12
CA PRO A 17 11.77 -22.84 1.32
C PRO A 17 11.54 -22.56 -0.17
N GLY A 18 12.59 -22.12 -0.89
CA GLY A 18 12.49 -21.73 -2.29
C GLY A 18 11.93 -22.82 -3.23
N GLU A 19 12.12 -24.10 -2.86
CA GLU A 19 11.58 -25.26 -3.61
C GLU A 19 10.04 -25.33 -3.59
N GLN A 20 9.40 -24.66 -2.62
CA GLN A 20 7.94 -24.58 -2.49
C GLN A 20 7.35 -23.33 -3.17
N TRP A 21 8.22 -22.50 -3.75
CA TRP A 21 7.75 -21.27 -4.41
C TRP A 21 7.22 -21.61 -5.80
N PRO A 22 6.16 -20.90 -6.24
CA PRO A 22 5.70 -21.01 -7.62
C PRO A 22 6.74 -20.45 -8.60
N GLU A 23 6.70 -20.92 -9.81
CA GLU A 23 7.44 -20.29 -10.91
C GLU A 23 6.83 -18.89 -11.18
N PHE A 24 7.65 -17.85 -11.10
CA PHE A 24 7.22 -16.48 -11.39
C PHE A 24 7.44 -16.18 -12.88
N LEU A 25 6.37 -16.12 -13.65
CA LEU A 25 6.39 -15.77 -15.09
C LEU A 25 6.32 -14.24 -15.27
N LEU A 26 7.26 -13.51 -14.66
CA LEU A 26 7.31 -12.05 -14.69
C LEU A 26 8.43 -11.49 -15.58
N ASP A 27 8.89 -12.31 -16.56
CA ASP A 27 10.02 -11.94 -17.42
C ASP A 27 9.57 -11.27 -18.74
N GLY A 28 8.26 -11.19 -18.97
CA GLY A 28 7.71 -10.54 -20.16
C GLY A 28 7.83 -9.03 -20.14
N PRO A 29 7.93 -8.36 -21.31
CA PRO A 29 8.07 -6.91 -21.39
C PRO A 29 6.90 -6.15 -20.76
N ASP A 30 5.71 -6.74 -20.75
CA ASP A 30 4.49 -6.12 -20.20
C ASP A 30 4.40 -6.22 -18.66
N VAL A 31 5.24 -7.03 -18.04
CA VAL A 31 5.26 -7.28 -16.59
C VAL A 31 6.64 -7.04 -15.96
N ALA A 32 7.53 -6.37 -16.68
CA ALA A 32 8.85 -6.01 -16.17
C ALA A 32 8.75 -4.88 -15.13
N TYR A 33 8.99 -5.20 -13.87
CA TYR A 33 9.02 -4.22 -12.80
C TYR A 33 10.45 -3.87 -12.40
N PRO A 34 10.71 -2.61 -11.98
CA PRO A 34 12.02 -2.24 -11.44
C PRO A 34 12.32 -3.04 -10.16
N LYS A 35 13.59 -3.31 -9.92
CA LYS A 35 14.06 -4.05 -8.73
C LYS A 35 13.60 -3.43 -7.40
N ARG A 36 13.43 -2.11 -7.37
CA ARG A 36 12.87 -1.37 -6.25
C ARG A 36 11.64 -0.64 -6.74
N PHE A 37 10.52 -0.98 -6.15
CA PHE A 37 9.21 -0.50 -6.58
C PHE A 37 8.32 -0.32 -5.37
N ASN A 38 7.62 0.81 -5.30
CA ASN A 38 6.58 1.05 -4.31
C ASN A 38 5.25 1.25 -5.05
N CYS A 39 4.39 0.24 -5.01
CA CYS A 39 3.15 0.27 -5.77
C CYS A 39 2.19 1.39 -5.31
N ALA A 40 2.22 1.83 -4.05
CA ALA A 40 1.38 2.94 -3.61
C ALA A 40 1.85 4.28 -4.20
N VAL A 41 3.16 4.47 -4.35
CA VAL A 41 3.73 5.66 -5.02
C VAL A 41 3.33 5.65 -6.50
N GLU A 42 3.46 4.53 -7.19
CA GLU A 42 3.10 4.44 -8.62
C GLU A 42 1.59 4.59 -8.85
N LEU A 43 0.76 4.01 -7.99
CA LEU A 43 -0.70 4.08 -8.13
C LEU A 43 -1.30 5.45 -7.76
N VAL A 44 -0.66 6.20 -6.87
CA VAL A 44 -1.23 7.44 -6.34
C VAL A 44 -0.39 8.66 -6.68
N ASP A 45 0.87 8.73 -6.25
CA ASP A 45 1.70 9.91 -6.42
C ASP A 45 2.04 10.15 -7.89
N ALA A 46 2.40 9.10 -8.61
CA ALA A 46 2.71 9.19 -10.03
C ALA A 46 1.50 9.67 -10.87
N MET A 47 0.26 9.38 -10.45
CA MET A 47 -0.93 9.95 -11.11
C MET A 47 -1.01 11.47 -10.93
N VAL A 48 -0.63 11.99 -9.77
CA VAL A 48 -0.58 13.44 -9.53
C VAL A 48 0.54 14.08 -10.35
N GLU A 49 1.73 13.47 -10.37
CA GLU A 49 2.89 13.95 -11.12
C GLU A 49 2.64 13.98 -12.64
N ARG A 50 1.92 13.00 -13.16
CA ARG A 50 1.49 12.93 -14.58
C ARG A 50 0.35 13.90 -14.92
N GLY A 51 -0.07 14.78 -14.00
CA GLY A 51 -1.12 15.79 -14.25
C GLY A 51 -2.55 15.27 -14.06
N HIS A 52 -2.74 14.07 -13.51
CA HIS A 52 -4.06 13.48 -13.29
C HIS A 52 -4.59 13.67 -11.86
N GLY A 53 -4.02 14.60 -11.10
CA GLY A 53 -4.37 14.84 -9.70
C GLY A 53 -5.85 15.14 -9.45
N GLU A 54 -6.53 15.81 -10.38
CA GLU A 54 -7.95 16.17 -10.26
C GLU A 54 -8.91 15.04 -10.71
N ARG A 55 -8.39 13.93 -11.24
CA ARG A 55 -9.24 12.77 -11.55
C ARG A 55 -9.71 12.09 -10.26
N ILE A 56 -10.91 11.54 -10.30
CA ILE A 56 -11.49 10.82 -9.18
C ILE A 56 -10.76 9.48 -9.01
N ALA A 57 -10.16 9.27 -7.83
CA ALA A 57 -9.49 8.04 -7.44
C ALA A 57 -10.44 7.08 -6.72
N LEU A 58 -11.31 7.59 -5.84
CA LEU A 58 -12.25 6.79 -5.05
C LEU A 58 -13.67 7.33 -5.19
N ARG A 59 -14.64 6.41 -5.14
CA ARG A 59 -16.08 6.71 -5.07
C ARG A 59 -16.71 5.81 -4.00
N TRP A 60 -17.59 6.37 -3.17
CA TRP A 60 -18.29 5.60 -2.14
C TRP A 60 -19.65 6.22 -1.83
N PRO A 61 -20.63 5.44 -1.35
CA PRO A 61 -21.87 5.99 -0.84
C PRO A 61 -21.63 6.67 0.51
N GLN A 62 -22.20 7.86 0.68
CA GLN A 62 -22.21 8.60 1.95
C GLN A 62 -23.53 9.36 2.08
N ASP A 63 -24.29 9.09 3.14
CA ASP A 63 -25.56 9.75 3.45
C ASP A 63 -26.56 9.76 2.27
N GLY A 64 -26.66 8.62 1.56
CA GLY A 64 -27.53 8.46 0.39
C GLY A 64 -27.04 9.16 -0.89
N LYS A 65 -25.87 9.76 -0.87
CA LYS A 65 -25.22 10.43 -2.02
C LYS A 65 -23.92 9.72 -2.39
N GLN A 66 -23.45 9.97 -3.60
CA GLN A 66 -22.12 9.53 -4.01
C GLN A 66 -21.08 10.56 -3.59
N ALA A 67 -20.17 10.18 -2.72
CA ALA A 67 -18.99 10.94 -2.38
C ALA A 67 -17.79 10.51 -3.25
N THR A 68 -16.82 11.39 -3.43
CA THR A 68 -15.63 11.16 -4.27
C THR A 68 -14.39 11.72 -3.60
N MET A 69 -13.24 11.17 -3.95
CA MET A 69 -11.92 11.67 -3.59
C MET A 69 -11.02 11.65 -4.82
N THR A 70 -10.32 12.74 -5.08
CA THR A 70 -9.38 12.86 -6.19
C THR A 70 -8.04 12.18 -5.85
N TYR A 71 -7.19 11.93 -6.87
CA TYR A 71 -5.83 11.44 -6.64
C TYR A 71 -5.01 12.40 -5.78
N ARG A 72 -5.16 13.70 -5.94
CA ARG A 72 -4.47 14.72 -5.14
C ARG A 72 -4.87 14.62 -3.65
N GLU A 73 -6.15 14.51 -3.38
CA GLU A 73 -6.67 14.37 -2.01
C GLU A 73 -6.21 13.04 -1.39
N LEU A 74 -6.27 11.95 -2.15
CA LEU A 74 -5.80 10.63 -1.70
C LEU A 74 -4.29 10.65 -1.44
N ALA A 75 -3.48 11.25 -2.29
CA ALA A 75 -2.04 11.42 -2.08
C ALA A 75 -1.74 12.21 -0.81
N ALA A 76 -2.44 13.33 -0.60
CA ALA A 76 -2.28 14.13 0.61
C ALA A 76 -2.67 13.35 1.88
N LEU A 77 -3.76 12.59 1.83
CA LEU A 77 -4.22 11.77 2.97
C LEU A 77 -3.23 10.62 3.26
N THR A 78 -2.81 9.88 2.24
CA THR A 78 -1.85 8.78 2.40
C THR A 78 -0.50 9.27 2.91
N ASN A 79 -0.03 10.45 2.48
CA ASN A 79 1.20 11.05 2.98
C ASN A 79 1.13 11.40 4.47
N ARG A 80 0.00 11.96 4.92
CA ARG A 80 -0.21 12.25 6.35
C ARG A 80 -0.22 10.99 7.19
N ILE A 81 -0.94 9.95 6.75
CA ILE A 81 -0.99 8.67 7.48
C ILE A 81 0.39 8.01 7.48
N ALA A 82 1.10 7.96 6.34
CA ALA A 82 2.43 7.39 6.27
C ALA A 82 3.42 8.09 7.23
N ARG A 83 3.31 9.43 7.36
CA ARG A 83 4.12 10.19 8.32
C ARG A 83 3.81 9.79 9.77
N VAL A 84 2.54 9.67 10.15
CA VAL A 84 2.15 9.19 11.49
C VAL A 84 2.75 7.79 11.75
N LEU A 85 2.64 6.87 10.79
CA LEU A 85 3.20 5.53 10.94
C LEU A 85 4.71 5.55 11.15
N ALA A 86 5.45 6.36 10.37
CA ALA A 86 6.91 6.41 10.43
C ALA A 86 7.43 7.29 11.57
N GLU A 87 6.85 8.48 11.77
CA GLU A 87 7.40 9.49 12.70
C GLU A 87 6.83 9.36 14.12
N ASP A 88 5.52 9.16 14.27
CA ASP A 88 4.89 9.10 15.58
C ASP A 88 4.93 7.68 16.16
N MET A 89 4.56 6.70 15.35
CA MET A 89 4.56 5.29 15.75
C MET A 89 5.92 4.61 15.62
N LYS A 90 6.91 5.27 15.01
CA LYS A 90 8.28 4.75 14.80
C LYS A 90 8.36 3.41 14.08
N LEU A 91 7.39 3.13 13.20
CA LEU A 91 7.43 1.93 12.39
C LEU A 91 8.51 2.05 11.33
N VAL A 92 9.17 0.93 11.06
CA VAL A 92 10.23 0.83 10.05
C VAL A 92 9.80 -0.06 8.88
N PRO A 93 10.37 0.13 7.68
CA PRO A 93 10.09 -0.75 6.54
C PRO A 93 10.24 -2.23 6.90
N GLY A 94 9.25 -3.03 6.51
CA GLY A 94 9.16 -4.45 6.85
C GLY A 94 8.30 -4.77 8.07
N ASN A 95 7.97 -3.80 8.94
CA ASN A 95 6.98 -4.03 10.00
C ASN A 95 5.61 -4.39 9.39
N ARG A 96 4.79 -5.15 10.13
CA ARG A 96 3.43 -5.54 9.72
C ARG A 96 2.42 -4.61 10.36
N LEU A 97 1.47 -4.13 9.55
CA LEU A 97 0.35 -3.32 10.00
C LEU A 97 -0.97 -4.11 9.83
N LEU A 98 -1.59 -4.44 10.96
CA LEU A 98 -2.92 -5.06 10.94
C LEU A 98 -3.96 -3.99 10.61
N LEU A 99 -4.71 -4.23 9.55
CA LEU A 99 -5.83 -3.37 9.12
C LEU A 99 -7.14 -4.09 9.36
N ARG A 100 -7.95 -3.58 10.29
CA ARG A 100 -9.28 -4.13 10.61
C ARG A 100 -10.31 -3.02 10.61
N GLY A 101 -11.25 -3.09 9.70
CA GLY A 101 -12.29 -2.07 9.58
C GLY A 101 -13.19 -2.32 8.37
N PRO A 102 -14.28 -1.54 8.22
CA PRO A 102 -15.16 -1.63 7.07
C PRO A 102 -14.48 -1.12 5.80
N ASN A 103 -15.00 -1.53 4.63
CA ASN A 103 -14.59 -1.00 3.34
C ASN A 103 -15.04 0.45 3.18
N ASN A 104 -14.14 1.38 3.46
CA ASN A 104 -14.36 2.81 3.33
C ASN A 104 -13.09 3.50 2.81
N PRO A 105 -13.14 4.79 2.44
CA PRO A 105 -11.98 5.51 1.93
C PRO A 105 -10.79 5.56 2.89
N MET A 106 -11.05 5.59 4.20
CA MET A 106 -9.99 5.60 5.22
C MET A 106 -9.22 4.27 5.25
N MET A 107 -9.92 3.13 5.08
CA MET A 107 -9.27 1.82 4.96
C MET A 107 -8.36 1.77 3.73
N ALA A 108 -8.83 2.26 2.58
CA ALA A 108 -8.02 2.33 1.36
C ALA A 108 -6.79 3.24 1.55
N ALA A 109 -6.99 4.42 2.14
CA ALA A 109 -5.89 5.36 2.42
C ALA A 109 -4.87 4.79 3.41
N ALA A 110 -5.32 4.13 4.48
CA ALA A 110 -4.44 3.50 5.46
C ALA A 110 -3.62 2.36 4.85
N TRP A 111 -4.25 1.54 3.98
CA TRP A 111 -3.57 0.46 3.28
C TRP A 111 -2.48 1.00 2.33
N LEU A 112 -2.81 1.98 1.51
CA LEU A 112 -1.85 2.63 0.61
C LEU A 112 -0.73 3.35 1.37
N ALA A 113 -1.06 4.01 2.49
CA ALA A 113 -0.07 4.68 3.34
C ALA A 113 0.91 3.71 3.98
N ALA A 114 0.43 2.55 4.44
CA ALA A 114 1.28 1.49 4.98
C ALA A 114 2.28 0.98 3.93
N ILE A 115 1.80 0.70 2.71
CA ILE A 115 2.67 0.29 1.59
C ILE A 115 3.67 1.41 1.27
N LYS A 116 3.23 2.68 1.23
CA LYS A 116 4.11 3.84 1.00
C LYS A 116 5.23 3.92 2.03
N ALA A 117 4.94 3.65 3.29
CA ALA A 117 5.92 3.59 4.38
C ALA A 117 6.78 2.30 4.37
N GLY A 118 6.60 1.42 3.39
CA GLY A 118 7.35 0.16 3.28
C GLY A 118 6.89 -0.93 4.25
N LEU A 119 5.67 -0.83 4.79
CA LEU A 119 5.12 -1.79 5.73
C LEU A 119 4.41 -2.95 5.01
N GLY A 120 4.43 -4.14 5.60
CA GLY A 120 3.58 -5.24 5.21
C GLY A 120 2.15 -5.06 5.74
N THR A 121 1.16 -5.03 4.85
CA THR A 121 -0.24 -4.90 5.26
C THR A 121 -0.87 -6.27 5.52
N VAL A 122 -1.60 -6.40 6.62
CA VAL A 122 -2.35 -7.59 7.01
C VAL A 122 -3.84 -7.20 7.15
N PRO A 123 -4.59 -7.14 6.03
CA PRO A 123 -6.01 -6.82 6.09
C PRO A 123 -6.80 -7.99 6.64
N THR A 124 -7.72 -7.70 7.56
CA THR A 124 -8.63 -8.71 8.14
C THR A 124 -10.07 -8.26 8.02
N MET A 125 -10.97 -9.24 7.92
CA MET A 125 -12.40 -8.96 7.90
C MET A 125 -12.87 -8.48 9.28
N PRO A 126 -13.77 -7.48 9.38
CA PRO A 126 -14.32 -7.02 10.65
C PRO A 126 -15.08 -8.10 11.42
N LEU A 127 -15.64 -9.07 10.68
CA LEU A 127 -16.48 -10.15 11.24
C LEU A 127 -15.67 -11.36 11.75
N LEU A 128 -14.36 -11.40 11.57
CA LEU A 128 -13.51 -12.42 12.19
C LEU A 128 -13.34 -12.06 13.67
N LEU A 129 -14.05 -12.77 14.53
CA LEU A 129 -13.94 -12.73 15.98
C LEU A 129 -12.93 -13.77 16.45
#